data_669d9494f7c2f23ea75222b242a68729
#
_entry.id   669d9494f7c2f23ea75222b242a68729
#
_cell.length_a   1.000
_cell.length_b   1.000
_cell.length_c   1.000
_cell.angle_alpha   90.00
_cell.angle_beta   90.00
_cell.angle_gamma   90.00
#
_symmetry.space_group_name_H-M   'P 1'
#
loop_
_entity.id
_entity.type
_entity.pdbx_description
1 polymer ?
#
loop_
_entity_poly.entity_id
_entity_poly.type
_entity_poly.pdbx_seq_one_letter_code
_entity_poly.pdbx_strand_id
1 'polypeptide(L)'
;AYAEALQADVADHQLGAESDFGAGRIYALQGGVDQASWQVLEQIGSVLEPLGIAVDKINGGPGPDIGPMAEKGMPWAELAQDGTDYFDYHHTANDTLDKIDPKALDQQVAAYAVLAYLAAETDVDMQPKPKAQP
;
A
#
# COMPACT_ATOMS: atom_id res chain seq x y z
N ALA A 1 -9.31 -17.06 -3.07
CA ALA A 1 -10.28 -16.86 -4.15
C ALA A 1 -9.72 -15.93 -5.24
N TYR A 2 -9.51 -14.59 -4.98
CA TYR A 2 -9.02 -13.64 -6.01
C TYR A 2 -7.67 -14.09 -6.60
N ALA A 3 -6.67 -14.33 -5.78
CA ALA A 3 -5.32 -14.74 -6.18
C ALA A 3 -5.27 -16.09 -6.93
N GLU A 4 -6.24 -16.96 -6.73
CA GLU A 4 -6.35 -18.22 -7.49
C GLU A 4 -7.00 -17.96 -8.86
N ALA A 5 -8.06 -17.14 -8.90
CA ALA A 5 -8.78 -16.84 -10.12
C ALA A 5 -7.93 -16.04 -11.13
N LEU A 6 -7.09 -15.11 -10.64
CA LEU A 6 -6.27 -14.21 -11.43
C LEU A 6 -4.76 -14.54 -11.37
N GLN A 7 -4.41 -15.78 -11.06
CA GLN A 7 -3.01 -16.19 -10.99
C GLN A 7 -2.26 -15.99 -12.33
N ALA A 8 -2.94 -16.15 -13.47
CA ALA A 8 -2.36 -15.91 -14.78
C ALA A 8 -2.12 -14.43 -15.07
N ASP A 9 -2.85 -13.55 -14.40
CA ASP A 9 -2.89 -12.12 -14.67
C ASP A 9 -2.05 -11.32 -13.63
N VAL A 10 -1.27 -12.00 -12.78
CA VAL A 10 -0.40 -11.34 -11.78
C VAL A 10 0.53 -10.33 -12.44
N ALA A 11 1.04 -10.65 -13.62
CA ALA A 11 1.91 -9.79 -14.40
C ALA A 11 1.23 -8.52 -14.96
N ASP A 12 -0.08 -8.44 -14.93
CA ASP A 12 -0.85 -7.28 -15.39
C ASP A 12 -1.15 -6.29 -14.25
N HIS A 13 -0.75 -6.61 -13.01
CA HIS A 13 -0.93 -5.74 -11.85
C HIS A 13 0.29 -4.83 -11.68
N GLN A 14 0.13 -3.55 -11.95
CA GLN A 14 1.20 -2.55 -11.79
C GLN A 14 1.64 -2.39 -10.33
N LEU A 15 0.69 -2.35 -9.39
CA LEU A 15 0.93 -2.23 -7.95
C LEU A 15 -0.33 -2.66 -7.19
N GLY A 16 -0.16 -3.36 -6.07
CA GLY A 16 -1.23 -3.63 -5.11
C GLY A 16 -1.06 -2.80 -3.84
N ALA A 17 -2.15 -2.37 -3.24
CA ALA A 17 -2.18 -1.74 -1.92
C ALA A 17 -3.49 -2.03 -1.22
N GLU A 18 -3.47 -2.17 0.11
CA GLU A 18 -4.68 -2.25 0.91
C GLU A 18 -4.64 -1.24 2.07
N SER A 19 -5.79 -0.96 2.67
CA SER A 19 -5.94 -0.12 3.85
C SER A 19 -6.73 -0.92 4.88
N ASP A 20 -6.06 -1.55 5.82
CA ASP A 20 -6.66 -2.51 6.74
C ASP A 20 -6.26 -2.29 8.22
N PHE A 21 -5.44 -1.31 8.53
CA PHE A 21 -4.92 -1.11 9.90
C PHE A 21 -5.56 0.10 10.60
N GLY A 22 -6.91 0.19 10.54
CA GLY A 22 -7.69 1.20 11.24
C GLY A 22 -7.86 2.52 10.48
N ALA A 23 -8.22 3.58 11.21
CA ALA A 23 -8.59 4.89 10.66
C ALA A 23 -7.60 6.01 11.04
N GLY A 24 -6.47 5.68 11.66
CA GLY A 24 -5.45 6.65 12.06
C GLY A 24 -4.71 7.27 10.88
N ARG A 25 -3.95 8.32 11.14
CA ARG A 25 -3.17 9.00 10.10
C ARG A 25 -2.10 8.07 9.53
N ILE A 26 -1.88 8.18 8.22
CA ILE A 26 -0.74 7.54 7.55
C ILE A 26 0.54 8.30 7.94
N TYR A 27 1.59 7.57 8.30
CA TYR A 27 2.88 8.12 8.67
C TYR A 27 4.04 7.65 7.78
N ALA A 28 3.88 6.52 7.06
CA ALA A 28 4.93 6.00 6.19
C ALA A 28 4.38 5.38 4.91
N LEU A 29 5.17 5.51 3.83
CA LEU A 29 5.04 4.75 2.59
C LEU A 29 6.10 3.64 2.61
N GLN A 30 5.64 2.40 2.55
CA GLN A 30 6.43 1.16 2.55
C GLN A 30 6.17 0.39 1.27
N GLY A 31 6.99 -0.63 0.95
CA GLY A 31 6.73 -1.41 -0.25
C GLY A 31 7.63 -2.63 -0.43
N GLY A 32 7.10 -3.61 -1.15
CA GLY A 32 7.81 -4.78 -1.63
C GLY A 32 7.93 -4.74 -3.16
N VAL A 33 8.92 -4.02 -3.63
CA VAL A 33 9.18 -3.76 -5.05
C VAL A 33 10.68 -3.93 -5.35
N ASP A 34 11.04 -4.02 -6.62
CA ASP A 34 12.44 -4.05 -7.04
C ASP A 34 13.13 -2.68 -6.93
N GLN A 35 14.45 -2.65 -7.18
CA GLN A 35 15.25 -1.44 -7.05
C GLN A 35 14.81 -0.31 -8.00
N ALA A 36 14.33 -0.62 -9.19
CA ALA A 36 13.88 0.39 -10.15
C ALA A 36 12.54 0.99 -9.70
N SER A 37 11.64 0.14 -9.24
CA SER A 37 10.33 0.53 -8.71
C SER A 37 10.44 1.32 -7.40
N TRP A 38 11.49 1.08 -6.60
CA TRP A 38 11.76 1.92 -5.43
C TRP A 38 12.00 3.38 -5.79
N GLN A 39 12.59 3.68 -6.94
CA GLN A 39 12.75 5.08 -7.39
C GLN A 39 11.39 5.75 -7.63
N VAL A 40 10.40 4.99 -8.10
CA VAL A 40 9.02 5.49 -8.26
C VAL A 40 8.40 5.75 -6.89
N LEU A 41 8.50 4.80 -5.94
CA LEU A 41 7.97 4.99 -4.59
C LEU A 41 8.63 6.16 -3.85
N GLU A 42 9.93 6.41 -4.07
CA GLU A 42 10.61 7.59 -3.52
C GLU A 42 10.08 8.90 -4.12
N GLN A 43 9.77 8.93 -5.42
CA GLN A 43 9.16 10.10 -6.06
C GLN A 43 7.73 10.32 -5.51
N ILE A 44 6.94 9.26 -5.37
CA ILE A 44 5.62 9.31 -4.72
C ILE A 44 5.76 9.83 -3.29
N GLY A 45 6.73 9.30 -2.53
CA GLY A 45 7.02 9.74 -1.16
C GLY A 45 7.33 11.23 -1.07
N SER A 46 8.07 11.78 -2.04
CA SER A 46 8.35 13.23 -2.09
C SER A 46 7.09 14.08 -2.24
N VAL A 47 6.08 13.57 -2.96
CA VAL A 47 4.77 14.23 -3.09
C VAL A 47 3.94 14.09 -1.81
N LEU A 48 4.13 13.00 -1.07
CA LEU A 48 3.43 12.70 0.17
C LEU A 48 4.06 13.36 1.41
N GLU A 49 5.31 13.83 1.34
CA GLU A 49 6.02 14.48 2.45
C GLU A 49 5.22 15.62 3.10
N PRO A 50 4.56 16.54 2.35
CA PRO A 50 3.75 17.60 2.94
C PRO A 50 2.55 17.10 3.76
N LEU A 51 2.14 15.85 3.58
CA LEU A 51 1.11 15.19 4.39
C LEU A 51 1.67 14.55 5.67
N GLY A 52 3.00 14.66 5.91
CA GLY A 52 3.68 14.04 7.04
C GLY A 52 4.00 12.56 6.84
N ILE A 53 4.06 12.08 5.61
CA ILE A 53 4.28 10.67 5.26
C ILE A 53 5.74 10.51 4.81
N ALA A 54 6.50 9.69 5.53
CA ALA A 54 7.91 9.39 5.21
C ALA A 54 8.03 8.10 4.39
N VAL A 55 9.12 7.96 3.62
CA VAL A 55 9.46 6.69 2.97
C VAL A 55 10.18 5.77 3.96
N ASP A 56 9.70 4.55 4.14
CA ASP A 56 10.33 3.51 4.95
C ASP A 56 10.59 2.26 4.10
N LYS A 57 11.87 1.98 3.83
CA LYS A 57 12.33 0.86 2.99
C LYS A 57 12.57 -0.43 3.76
N ILE A 58 12.38 -0.44 5.06
CA ILE A 58 12.82 -1.55 5.93
C ILE A 58 11.63 -2.35 6.44
N ASN A 59 10.55 -1.67 6.78
CA ASN A 59 9.38 -2.26 7.39
C ASN A 59 8.23 -2.41 6.38
N GLY A 60 7.15 -3.02 6.82
CA GLY A 60 5.91 -3.16 6.06
C GLY A 60 5.59 -4.57 5.60
N GLY A 61 4.42 -4.70 5.06
CA GLY A 61 3.89 -5.94 4.50
C GLY A 61 2.71 -5.67 3.58
N PRO A 62 2.39 -6.62 2.68
CA PRO A 62 1.29 -6.43 1.73
C PRO A 62 -0.09 -6.43 2.37
N GLY A 63 -0.19 -6.90 3.64
CA GLY A 63 -1.47 -7.09 4.31
C GLY A 63 -2.17 -8.42 3.95
N PRO A 64 -3.28 -8.74 4.61
CA PRO A 64 -3.95 -10.04 4.44
C PRO A 64 -4.69 -10.19 3.12
N ASP A 65 -5.23 -9.11 2.55
CA ASP A 65 -6.07 -9.18 1.35
C ASP A 65 -5.25 -9.34 0.07
N ILE A 66 -4.18 -8.54 -0.09
CA ILE A 66 -3.31 -8.60 -1.27
C ILE A 66 -2.09 -9.51 -1.08
N GLY A 67 -1.82 -9.96 0.15
CA GLY A 67 -0.71 -10.86 0.47
C GLY A 67 -0.61 -12.08 -0.45
N PRO A 68 -1.72 -12.82 -0.71
CA PRO A 68 -1.70 -13.95 -1.62
C PRO A 68 -1.33 -13.61 -3.08
N MET A 69 -1.53 -12.37 -3.52
CA MET A 69 -1.06 -11.90 -4.83
C MET A 69 0.42 -11.49 -4.78
N ALA A 70 0.84 -10.84 -3.69
CA ALA A 70 2.25 -10.48 -3.44
C ALA A 70 3.14 -11.73 -3.38
N GLU A 71 2.69 -12.82 -2.76
CA GLU A 71 3.39 -14.12 -2.77
C GLU A 71 3.59 -14.69 -4.17
N LYS A 72 2.71 -14.35 -5.11
CA LYS A 72 2.81 -14.73 -6.53
C LYS A 72 3.65 -13.75 -7.34
N GLY A 73 4.15 -12.69 -6.72
CA GLY A 73 5.06 -11.73 -7.32
C GLY A 73 4.44 -10.37 -7.66
N MET A 74 3.18 -10.10 -7.31
CA MET A 74 2.62 -8.75 -7.48
C MET A 74 3.41 -7.75 -6.63
N PRO A 75 3.89 -6.63 -7.21
CA PRO A 75 4.49 -5.57 -6.43
C PRO A 75 3.45 -4.91 -5.52
N TRP A 76 3.87 -4.49 -4.32
CA TRP A 76 2.95 -3.91 -3.37
C TRP A 76 3.51 -2.65 -2.71
N ALA A 77 2.62 -1.77 -2.29
CA ALA A 77 2.90 -0.65 -1.41
C ALA A 77 1.95 -0.68 -0.21
N GLU A 78 2.42 -0.22 0.92
CA GLU A 78 1.65 -0.01 2.14
C GLU A 78 1.75 1.46 2.55
N LEU A 79 0.61 2.06 2.84
CA LEU A 79 0.52 3.36 3.50
C LEU A 79 0.25 3.08 4.99
N ALA A 80 1.34 2.93 5.75
CA ALA A 80 1.29 2.53 7.16
C ALA A 80 0.56 3.56 8.01
N GLN A 81 -0.46 3.10 8.75
CA GLN A 81 -1.38 3.91 9.53
C GLN A 81 -1.03 3.86 11.02
N ASP A 82 -1.36 4.92 11.76
CA ASP A 82 -1.35 4.91 13.22
C ASP A 82 -2.48 4.00 13.71
N GLY A 83 -2.10 2.85 14.19
CA GLY A 83 -2.99 1.82 14.74
C GLY A 83 -3.02 1.79 16.27
N THR A 84 -2.72 2.89 16.94
CA THR A 84 -2.61 2.93 18.41
C THR A 84 -3.88 2.42 19.12
N ASP A 85 -5.04 2.75 18.57
CA ASP A 85 -6.35 2.34 19.10
C ASP A 85 -7.01 1.21 18.28
N TYR A 86 -6.32 0.66 17.28
CA TYR A 86 -6.86 -0.35 16.36
C TYR A 86 -7.49 -1.53 17.10
N PHE A 87 -6.79 -2.12 18.06
CA PHE A 87 -7.27 -3.28 18.79
C PHE A 87 -8.33 -2.98 19.84
N ASP A 88 -8.61 -1.70 20.14
CA ASP A 88 -9.72 -1.31 20.99
C ASP A 88 -11.05 -1.42 20.26
N TYR A 89 -11.05 -1.36 18.92
CA TYR A 89 -12.25 -1.37 18.08
C TYR A 89 -12.35 -2.59 17.18
N HIS A 90 -11.23 -3.08 16.66
CA HIS A 90 -11.13 -4.16 15.67
C HIS A 90 -11.98 -5.37 16.06
N HIS A 91 -12.92 -5.74 15.17
CA HIS A 91 -13.86 -6.86 15.34
C HIS A 91 -14.75 -6.75 16.58
N THR A 92 -15.05 -5.56 17.05
CA THR A 92 -15.97 -5.31 18.16
C THR A 92 -17.23 -4.57 17.70
N ALA A 93 -18.29 -4.62 18.52
CA ALA A 93 -19.51 -3.84 18.28
C ALA A 93 -19.28 -2.31 18.43
N ASN A 94 -18.13 -1.90 18.94
CA ASN A 94 -17.76 -0.49 19.11
C ASN A 94 -16.97 0.06 17.92
N ASP A 95 -16.72 -0.75 16.89
CA ASP A 95 -16.16 -0.31 15.62
C ASP A 95 -17.25 0.36 14.77
N THR A 96 -17.41 1.64 15.00
CA THR A 96 -18.49 2.45 14.46
C THR A 96 -17.96 3.75 13.84
N LEU A 97 -18.73 4.35 12.94
CA LEU A 97 -18.35 5.52 12.14
C LEU A 97 -17.88 6.72 12.99
N ASP A 98 -18.38 6.87 14.21
CA ASP A 98 -18.00 7.96 15.13
C ASP A 98 -16.56 7.84 15.68
N LYS A 99 -15.88 6.72 15.44
CA LYS A 99 -14.46 6.52 15.79
C LYS A 99 -13.50 7.07 14.73
N ILE A 100 -14.00 7.38 13.55
CA ILE A 100 -13.18 7.88 12.44
C ILE A 100 -12.98 9.38 12.58
N ASP A 101 -11.73 9.83 12.71
CA ASP A 101 -11.38 11.24 12.60
C ASP A 101 -11.47 11.69 11.12
N PRO A 102 -12.36 12.63 10.76
CA PRO A 102 -12.49 13.11 9.39
C PRO A 102 -11.19 13.67 8.80
N LYS A 103 -10.32 14.28 9.63
CA LYS A 103 -9.04 14.82 9.17
C LYS A 103 -8.01 13.74 8.86
N ALA A 104 -8.03 12.65 9.61
CA ALA A 104 -7.22 11.47 9.29
C ALA A 104 -7.71 10.81 8.01
N LEU A 105 -9.02 10.67 7.85
CA LEU A 105 -9.63 10.14 6.62
C LEU A 105 -9.30 11.00 5.39
N ASP A 106 -9.39 12.33 5.49
CA ASP A 106 -9.03 13.24 4.40
C ASP A 106 -7.57 13.05 3.96
N GLN A 107 -6.64 12.87 4.94
CA GLN A 107 -5.23 12.59 4.64
C GLN A 107 -5.07 11.22 3.95
N GLN A 108 -5.77 10.20 4.41
CA GLN A 108 -5.72 8.87 3.80
C GLN A 108 -6.21 8.91 2.35
N VAL A 109 -7.37 9.54 2.11
CA VAL A 109 -7.91 9.71 0.75
C VAL A 109 -6.92 10.42 -0.16
N ALA A 110 -6.30 11.50 0.31
CA ALA A 110 -5.29 12.22 -0.47
C ALA A 110 -4.06 11.34 -0.75
N ALA A 111 -3.57 10.59 0.24
CA ALA A 111 -2.40 9.73 0.09
C ALA A 111 -2.65 8.58 -0.89
N TYR A 112 -3.78 7.88 -0.77
CA TYR A 112 -4.15 6.81 -1.71
C TYR A 112 -4.41 7.33 -3.12
N ALA A 113 -5.02 8.52 -3.28
CA ALA A 113 -5.21 9.13 -4.59
C ALA A 113 -3.86 9.45 -5.27
N VAL A 114 -2.89 9.99 -4.52
CA VAL A 114 -1.53 10.27 -5.02
C VAL A 114 -0.82 8.96 -5.39
N LEU A 115 -0.86 7.95 -4.51
CA LEU A 115 -0.25 6.65 -4.75
C LEU A 115 -0.82 6.00 -6.02
N ALA A 116 -2.14 5.89 -6.14
CA ALA A 116 -2.80 5.27 -7.27
C ALA A 116 -2.52 6.00 -8.59
N TYR A 117 -2.64 7.34 -8.57
CA TYR A 117 -2.41 8.15 -9.77
C TYR A 117 -0.97 8.05 -10.26
N LEU A 118 0.02 8.25 -9.39
CA LEU A 118 1.42 8.26 -9.79
C LEU A 118 1.95 6.86 -10.12
N ALA A 119 1.45 5.82 -9.47
CA ALA A 119 1.77 4.44 -9.86
C ALA A 119 1.19 4.05 -11.22
N ALA A 120 0.06 4.63 -11.62
CA ALA A 120 -0.54 4.42 -12.93
C ALA A 120 0.12 5.26 -14.04
N GLU A 121 0.62 6.45 -13.71
CA GLU A 121 1.22 7.39 -14.68
C GLU A 121 2.71 7.15 -14.94
N THR A 122 3.38 6.35 -14.12
CA THR A 122 4.81 6.08 -14.32
C THR A 122 5.06 5.24 -15.57
N ASP A 123 6.13 5.57 -16.31
CA ASP A 123 6.63 4.75 -17.43
C ASP A 123 7.40 3.50 -16.95
N VAL A 124 7.63 3.37 -15.63
CA VAL A 124 8.31 2.22 -15.06
C VAL A 124 7.32 1.07 -14.90
N ASP A 125 7.62 -0.05 -15.55
CA ASP A 125 6.93 -1.31 -15.29
C ASP A 125 7.40 -1.83 -13.91
N MET A 126 6.51 -1.74 -12.92
CA MET A 126 6.78 -2.15 -11.55
C MET A 126 6.70 -3.67 -11.34
N GLN A 127 6.35 -4.42 -12.39
CA GLN A 127 6.25 -5.86 -12.34
C GLN A 127 7.58 -6.52 -11.98
N PRO A 128 7.58 -7.61 -11.19
CA PRO A 128 8.78 -8.37 -10.94
C PRO A 128 9.28 -8.96 -12.26
N LYS A 129 10.47 -8.55 -12.65
CA LYS A 129 11.13 -9.15 -13.82
C LYS A 129 11.32 -10.64 -13.58
N PRO A 130 11.05 -11.51 -14.58
CA PRO A 130 11.36 -12.91 -14.46
C PRO A 130 12.81 -13.08 -13.98
N LYS A 131 13.01 -13.86 -12.91
CA LYS A 131 14.37 -14.21 -12.51
C LYS A 131 15.05 -14.84 -13.74
N ALA A 132 16.16 -14.27 -14.18
CA ALA A 132 16.96 -14.89 -15.23
C ALA A 132 17.21 -16.34 -14.81
N GLN A 133 16.72 -17.30 -15.61
CA GLN A 133 17.03 -18.70 -15.38
C GLN A 133 18.55 -18.89 -15.54
N PRO A 134 19.19 -19.63 -14.61
CA PRO A 134 20.62 -19.90 -14.68
C PRO A 134 21.01 -20.68 -15.93
#